data_8c3df136095ec65dd414f19e11f7cb17
#
_entry.id   8c3df136095ec65dd414f19e11f7cb17
#
_cell.length_a   1.000
_cell.length_b   1.000
_cell.length_c   1.000
_cell.angle_alpha   90.00
_cell.angle_beta   90.00
_cell.angle_gamma   90.00
#
_symmetry.space_group_name_H-M   'P 1'
#
loop_
_entity.id
_entity.type
_entity.pdbx_description
1 polymer ?
#
loop_
_entity_poly.entity_id
_entity_poly.type
_entity_poly.pdbx_seq_one_letter_code
_entity_poly.pdbx_strand_id
1 'polypeptide(L)'
;MNDLKKYRNTILVLFVLLIIFFFLLFAEIKTLVSSNEVEKPGFLIYLTLIGIFVMGLGLVLVNFQLLIRADKRKGIQNEELEQALNKQDNTDIEAESKGEKRRKQEKNKLDPTKYAKKIIPSVQPDDDFQRFSEKMLSNFAKEFNIVQGLFFIRNEQEEFSMKGQYAYYSEEQPRSFVEGDTLPGQVAKNQKILKVPNIPEGYITILSGLGNSSPKVLVIIPIVIKDKTQAIIELASFSDFDETHIQLFEDLSSIIAENINNLIKKS
;
A
#
# COMPACT_ATOMS: atom_id res chain seq x y z
N MET A 1 4.91 13.71 26.89
CA MET A 1 4.26 15.06 26.77
C MET A 1 5.26 16.22 26.70
N ASN A 2 6.44 16.14 27.36
CA ASN A 2 7.46 17.20 27.33
C ASN A 2 8.14 17.38 25.96
N ASP A 3 8.38 16.29 25.21
CA ASP A 3 9.08 16.38 23.92
C ASP A 3 8.27 17.08 22.83
N LEU A 4 6.95 16.88 22.76
CA LEU A 4 6.07 17.56 21.82
C LEU A 4 6.04 19.09 22.04
N LYS A 5 6.05 19.50 23.33
CA LYS A 5 6.14 20.92 23.69
C LYS A 5 7.49 21.51 23.27
N LYS A 6 8.58 20.76 23.46
CA LYS A 6 9.94 21.17 23.07
C LYS A 6 10.04 21.35 21.55
N TYR A 7 9.55 20.40 20.74
CA TYR A 7 9.57 20.51 19.28
C TYR A 7 8.69 21.65 18.76
N ARG A 8 7.49 21.84 19.32
CA ARG A 8 6.62 22.97 18.99
C ARG A 8 7.31 24.32 19.25
N ASN A 9 7.99 24.45 20.37
CA ASN A 9 8.72 25.67 20.70
C ASN A 9 9.91 25.88 19.75
N THR A 10 10.64 24.82 19.37
CA THR A 10 11.73 24.91 18.40
C THR A 10 11.24 25.36 17.02
N ILE A 11 10.12 24.83 16.55
CA ILE A 11 9.51 25.24 15.28
C ILE A 11 9.08 26.71 15.33
N LEU A 12 8.47 27.14 16.42
CA LEU A 12 8.08 28.55 16.64
C LEU A 12 9.27 29.48 16.61
N VAL A 13 10.36 29.13 17.29
CA VAL A 13 11.60 29.94 17.30
C VAL A 13 12.20 30.02 15.90
N LEU A 14 12.30 28.91 15.18
CA LEU A 14 12.81 28.89 13.80
C LEU A 14 11.94 29.72 12.84
N PHE A 15 10.61 29.68 13.02
CA PHE A 15 9.69 30.46 12.20
C PHE A 15 9.84 31.97 12.48
N VAL A 16 9.95 32.37 13.73
CA VAL A 16 10.18 33.80 14.12
C VAL A 16 11.54 34.30 13.56
N LEU A 17 12.60 33.51 13.64
CA LEU A 17 13.89 33.83 13.07
C LEU A 17 13.82 33.98 11.54
N LEU A 18 13.08 33.11 10.86
CA LEU A 18 12.89 33.20 9.40
C LEU A 18 12.19 34.51 9.00
N ILE A 19 11.18 34.94 9.75
CA ILE A 19 10.52 36.22 9.55
C ILE A 19 11.50 37.39 9.74
N ILE A 20 12.32 37.36 10.79
CA ILE A 20 13.34 38.41 11.04
C ILE A 20 14.33 38.49 9.89
N PHE A 21 14.84 37.37 9.42
CA PHE A 21 15.74 37.31 8.25
C PHE A 21 15.08 37.85 6.98
N PHE A 22 13.81 37.54 6.77
CA PHE A 22 13.04 38.06 5.62
C PHE A 22 12.92 39.60 5.68
N PHE A 23 12.65 40.17 6.87
CA PHE A 23 12.60 41.60 7.07
C PHE A 23 13.95 42.29 6.85
N LEU A 24 15.05 41.69 7.30
CA LEU A 24 16.41 42.19 7.07
C LEU A 24 16.74 42.23 5.58
N LEU A 25 16.43 41.12 4.85
CA LEU A 25 16.63 41.05 3.41
C LEU A 25 15.79 42.12 2.68
N PHE A 26 14.55 42.33 3.09
CA PHE A 26 13.67 43.34 2.49
C PHE A 26 14.20 44.75 2.72
N ALA A 27 14.72 45.05 3.91
CA ALA A 27 15.35 46.35 4.24
C ALA A 27 16.58 46.61 3.37
N GLU A 28 17.45 45.58 3.19
CA GLU A 28 18.65 45.65 2.33
C GLU A 28 18.30 45.91 0.85
N ILE A 29 17.31 45.14 0.32
CA ILE A 29 16.85 45.36 -1.05
C ILE A 29 16.29 46.77 -1.24
N LYS A 30 15.53 47.28 -0.29
CA LYS A 30 14.97 48.63 -0.34
C LYS A 30 16.07 49.71 -0.36
N THR A 31 17.15 49.55 0.39
CA THR A 31 18.28 50.51 0.39
C THR A 31 19.02 50.46 -0.95
N LEU A 32 19.25 49.26 -1.53
CA LEU A 32 19.89 49.12 -2.84
C LEU A 32 19.08 49.72 -3.98
N VAL A 33 17.75 49.52 -3.96
CA VAL A 33 16.85 50.10 -4.98
C VAL A 33 16.79 51.63 -4.86
N SER A 34 16.92 52.15 -3.67
CA SER A 34 16.90 53.63 -3.42
C SER A 34 18.19 54.32 -3.81
N SER A 35 19.35 53.65 -3.84
CA SER A 35 20.67 54.24 -4.10
C SER A 35 21.10 54.29 -5.56
N ASN A 36 20.32 53.75 -6.51
CA ASN A 36 20.66 53.66 -7.95
C ASN A 36 22.01 53.04 -8.26
N GLU A 37 22.71 52.44 -7.29
CA GLU A 37 23.97 51.73 -7.49
C GLU A 37 23.73 50.23 -7.59
N VAL A 38 23.44 49.75 -8.79
CA VAL A 38 23.11 48.31 -9.06
C VAL A 38 24.37 47.57 -9.60
N GLU A 39 25.56 47.86 -9.13
CA GLU A 39 26.71 47.13 -9.69
C GLU A 39 27.10 45.83 -8.99
N LYS A 40 26.80 45.61 -7.71
CA LYS A 40 27.00 44.30 -7.05
C LYS A 40 26.09 44.17 -5.83
N PRO A 41 25.31 43.08 -5.70
CA PRO A 41 24.56 42.82 -4.47
C PRO A 41 25.58 42.69 -3.31
N GLY A 42 25.35 43.47 -2.24
CA GLY A 42 26.24 43.52 -1.09
C GLY A 42 26.38 42.12 -0.44
N PHE A 43 27.55 41.86 0.14
CA PHE A 43 27.85 40.61 0.86
C PHE A 43 26.77 40.22 1.86
N LEU A 44 26.11 41.21 2.49
CA LEU A 44 25.03 41.00 3.44
C LEU A 44 23.80 40.32 2.85
N ILE A 45 23.47 40.58 1.58
CA ILE A 45 22.34 39.93 0.89
C ILE A 45 22.59 38.44 0.71
N TYR A 46 23.80 38.04 0.32
CA TYR A 46 24.14 36.63 0.20
C TYR A 46 24.11 35.92 1.55
N LEU A 47 24.56 36.59 2.60
CA LEU A 47 24.58 36.02 3.96
C LEU A 47 23.15 35.85 4.51
N THR A 48 22.23 36.79 4.25
CA THR A 48 20.81 36.64 4.63
C THR A 48 20.10 35.57 3.83
N LEU A 49 20.36 35.43 2.53
CA LEU A 49 19.82 34.34 1.69
C LEU A 49 20.28 32.95 2.18
N ILE A 50 21.56 32.79 2.50
CA ILE A 50 22.09 31.54 3.07
C ILE A 50 21.42 31.25 4.41
N GLY A 51 21.23 32.26 5.28
CA GLY A 51 20.53 32.11 6.55
C GLY A 51 19.08 31.61 6.40
N ILE A 52 18.34 32.18 5.46
CA ILE A 52 16.96 31.76 5.15
C ILE A 52 16.95 30.32 4.64
N PHE A 53 17.89 29.95 3.74
CA PHE A 53 17.98 28.59 3.20
C PHE A 53 18.30 27.56 4.29
N VAL A 54 19.26 27.83 5.16
CA VAL A 54 19.63 26.92 6.27
C VAL A 54 18.47 26.74 7.25
N MET A 55 17.75 27.82 7.55
CA MET A 55 16.58 27.75 8.43
C MET A 55 15.41 26.99 7.79
N GLY A 56 15.14 27.20 6.51
CA GLY A 56 14.14 26.43 5.76
C GLY A 56 14.44 24.95 5.79
N LEU A 57 15.69 24.56 5.55
CA LEU A 57 16.14 23.17 5.63
C LEU A 57 15.97 22.60 7.05
N GLY A 58 16.28 23.38 8.08
CA GLY A 58 16.08 22.99 9.48
C GLY A 58 14.61 22.72 9.82
N LEU A 59 13.69 23.55 9.34
CA LEU A 59 12.24 23.34 9.52
C LEU A 59 11.76 22.03 8.84
N VAL A 60 12.23 21.75 7.63
CA VAL A 60 11.89 20.52 6.91
C VAL A 60 12.39 19.28 7.66
N LEU A 61 13.64 19.31 8.16
CA LEU A 61 14.22 18.18 8.91
C LEU A 61 13.48 17.93 10.23
N VAL A 62 13.09 18.99 10.95
CA VAL A 62 12.31 18.86 12.19
C VAL A 62 10.93 18.28 11.92
N ASN A 63 10.23 18.73 10.87
CA ASN A 63 8.94 18.16 10.49
C ASN A 63 9.05 16.68 10.08
N PHE A 64 10.08 16.31 9.33
CA PHE A 64 10.34 14.93 8.93
C PHE A 64 10.59 14.02 10.15
N GLN A 65 11.38 14.48 11.12
CA GLN A 65 11.62 13.73 12.36
C GLN A 65 10.34 13.59 13.21
N LEU A 66 9.46 14.60 13.21
CA LEU A 66 8.17 14.52 13.91
C LEU A 66 7.25 13.48 13.28
N LEU A 67 7.19 13.41 11.96
CA LEU A 67 6.43 12.41 11.21
C LEU A 67 6.88 10.98 11.54
N ILE A 68 8.19 10.71 11.47
CA ILE A 68 8.75 9.39 11.79
C ILE A 68 8.45 9.00 13.25
N ARG A 69 8.56 9.94 14.20
CA ARG A 69 8.27 9.67 15.61
C ARG A 69 6.79 9.48 15.91
N ALA A 70 5.90 10.17 15.19
CA ALA A 70 4.47 9.99 15.31
C ALA A 70 4.03 8.59 14.85
N ASP A 71 4.61 8.11 13.75
CA ASP A 71 4.35 6.78 13.21
C ASP A 71 4.86 5.67 14.14
N LYS A 72 6.06 5.82 14.68
CA LYS A 72 6.63 4.87 15.65
C LYS A 72 5.85 4.83 16.97
N ARG A 73 5.24 5.95 17.42
CA ARG A 73 4.39 5.98 18.61
C ARG A 73 3.06 5.28 18.42
N LYS A 74 2.47 5.37 17.22
CA LYS A 74 1.23 4.62 16.90
C LYS A 74 1.48 3.11 16.91
N GLY A 75 2.63 2.64 16.42
CA GLY A 75 3.03 1.23 16.50
C GLY A 75 3.17 0.74 17.94
N ILE A 76 3.89 1.48 18.80
CA ILE A 76 4.12 1.11 20.21
C ILE A 76 2.81 1.14 21.02
N GLN A 77 1.94 2.12 20.77
CA GLN A 77 0.66 2.23 21.49
C GLN A 77 -0.31 1.09 21.13
N ASN A 78 -0.26 0.60 19.89
CA ASN A 78 -1.03 -0.57 19.48
C ASN A 78 -0.47 -1.86 20.10
N GLU A 79 0.86 -2.04 20.20
CA GLU A 79 1.49 -3.17 20.87
C GLU A 79 1.23 -3.17 22.39
N GLU A 80 1.29 -2.00 23.05
CA GLU A 80 0.96 -1.87 24.47
C GLU A 80 -0.52 -2.12 24.75
N LEU A 81 -1.42 -1.69 23.86
CA LEU A 81 -2.85 -1.95 23.98
C LEU A 81 -3.18 -3.44 23.77
N GLU A 82 -2.54 -4.09 22.79
CA GLU A 82 -2.66 -5.55 22.60
C GLU A 82 -2.09 -6.33 23.78
N GLN A 83 -0.95 -5.90 24.34
CA GLN A 83 -0.38 -6.55 25.53
C GLN A 83 -1.20 -6.30 26.80
N ALA A 84 -1.83 -5.14 26.95
CA ALA A 84 -2.74 -4.82 28.05
C ALA A 84 -4.04 -5.62 27.95
N LEU A 85 -4.62 -5.74 26.75
CA LEU A 85 -5.81 -6.57 26.48
C LEU A 85 -5.52 -8.07 26.72
N ASN A 86 -4.33 -8.54 26.31
CA ASN A 86 -3.91 -9.93 26.55
C ASN A 86 -3.56 -10.23 28.02
N LYS A 87 -3.19 -9.23 28.84
CA LYS A 87 -2.90 -9.43 30.25
C LYS A 87 -4.15 -9.44 31.15
N GLN A 88 -5.21 -8.76 30.73
CA GLN A 88 -6.45 -8.69 31.52
C GLN A 88 -7.36 -9.92 31.32
N ASP A 89 -7.19 -10.67 30.20
CA ASP A 89 -7.95 -11.88 29.89
C ASP A 89 -7.37 -13.19 30.46
N ASN A 90 -6.22 -13.15 31.14
CA ASN A 90 -5.47 -14.39 31.50
C ASN A 90 -5.72 -14.92 32.91
N THR A 91 -6.77 -14.53 33.63
CA THR A 91 -6.93 -15.07 34.97
C THR A 91 -8.20 -15.90 35.24
N ASP A 92 -9.27 -15.79 34.44
CA ASP A 92 -10.49 -16.54 34.78
C ASP A 92 -11.40 -17.07 33.63
N ILE A 93 -10.96 -17.03 32.35
CA ILE A 93 -11.86 -17.41 31.23
C ILE A 93 -11.18 -18.30 30.16
N GLU A 94 -10.11 -19.01 30.49
CA GLU A 94 -9.37 -19.78 29.44
C GLU A 94 -10.09 -21.05 28.94
N ALA A 95 -11.09 -21.57 29.61
CA ALA A 95 -11.77 -22.81 29.19
C ALA A 95 -13.04 -22.57 28.38
N GLU A 96 -13.83 -21.53 28.66
CA GLU A 96 -15.11 -21.26 27.95
C GLU A 96 -14.93 -20.40 26.70
N SER A 97 -13.98 -19.44 26.69
CA SER A 97 -13.81 -18.52 25.55
C SER A 97 -13.18 -19.18 24.31
N LYS A 98 -12.32 -20.19 24.49
CA LYS A 98 -11.76 -20.97 23.36
C LYS A 98 -12.82 -21.77 22.61
N GLY A 99 -13.84 -22.26 23.31
CA GLY A 99 -14.96 -22.97 22.70
C GLY A 99 -15.92 -22.05 21.93
N GLU A 100 -16.21 -20.86 22.46
CA GLU A 100 -17.11 -19.89 21.78
C GLU A 100 -16.44 -19.14 20.64
N LYS A 101 -15.16 -18.75 20.76
CA LYS A 101 -14.38 -18.16 19.65
C LYS A 101 -14.25 -19.14 18.48
N ARG A 102 -13.96 -20.43 18.77
CA ARG A 102 -13.93 -21.47 17.73
C ARG A 102 -15.29 -21.68 17.08
N ARG A 103 -16.39 -21.72 17.85
CA ARG A 103 -17.75 -21.85 17.32
C ARG A 103 -18.24 -20.62 16.53
N LYS A 104 -17.82 -19.40 16.90
CA LYS A 104 -18.10 -18.18 16.13
C LYS A 104 -17.27 -18.11 14.85
N GLN A 105 -16.01 -18.55 14.89
CA GLN A 105 -15.16 -18.65 13.67
C GLN A 105 -15.64 -19.76 12.72
N GLU A 106 -16.09 -20.90 13.23
CA GLU A 106 -16.68 -21.95 12.38
C GLU A 106 -18.03 -21.54 11.77
N LYS A 107 -18.84 -20.74 12.46
CA LYS A 107 -20.13 -20.25 11.93
C LYS A 107 -19.99 -19.19 10.83
N ASN A 108 -18.85 -18.50 10.74
CA ASN A 108 -18.63 -17.44 9.74
C ASN A 108 -17.64 -17.87 8.63
N LYS A 109 -17.16 -19.11 8.62
CA LYS A 109 -16.23 -19.57 7.59
C LYS A 109 -16.93 -19.61 6.23
N LEU A 110 -16.45 -18.82 5.29
CA LEU A 110 -16.88 -18.88 3.89
C LEU A 110 -16.46 -20.24 3.29
N ASP A 111 -17.38 -20.90 2.58
CA ASP A 111 -17.12 -22.21 1.97
C ASP A 111 -16.24 -22.07 0.71
N PRO A 112 -14.96 -22.46 0.74
CA PRO A 112 -14.06 -22.31 -0.40
C PRO A 112 -14.54 -23.07 -1.63
N THR A 113 -15.16 -24.23 -1.45
CA THR A 113 -15.65 -25.06 -2.57
C THR A 113 -16.79 -24.38 -3.32
N LYS A 114 -17.69 -23.73 -2.59
CA LYS A 114 -18.78 -22.94 -3.16
C LYS A 114 -18.26 -21.76 -3.96
N TYR A 115 -17.29 -21.02 -3.39
CA TYR A 115 -16.71 -19.87 -4.07
C TYR A 115 -15.82 -20.28 -5.24
N ALA A 116 -15.06 -21.37 -5.13
CA ALA A 116 -14.26 -21.89 -6.23
C ALA A 116 -15.12 -22.16 -7.47
N LYS A 117 -16.28 -22.82 -7.30
CA LYS A 117 -17.23 -23.08 -8.40
C LYS A 117 -17.76 -21.81 -9.09
N LYS A 118 -17.84 -20.70 -8.37
CA LYS A 118 -18.32 -19.43 -8.91
C LYS A 118 -17.21 -18.62 -9.58
N ILE A 119 -16.00 -18.68 -9.02
CA ILE A 119 -14.90 -17.81 -9.38
C ILE A 119 -13.99 -18.43 -10.41
N ILE A 120 -13.63 -19.71 -10.24
CA ILE A 120 -12.66 -20.37 -11.09
C ILE A 120 -13.36 -20.93 -12.34
N PRO A 121 -13.02 -20.44 -13.55
CA PRO A 121 -13.59 -20.97 -14.77
C PRO A 121 -13.16 -22.42 -15.00
N SER A 122 -14.02 -23.21 -15.60
CA SER A 122 -13.61 -24.53 -16.13
C SER A 122 -12.61 -24.33 -17.27
N VAL A 123 -11.44 -24.94 -17.17
CA VAL A 123 -10.41 -24.87 -18.21
C VAL A 123 -10.89 -25.66 -19.45
N GLN A 124 -11.10 -24.95 -20.54
CA GLN A 124 -11.43 -25.55 -21.85
C GLN A 124 -10.16 -25.94 -22.61
N PRO A 125 -10.23 -26.82 -23.62
CA PRO A 125 -9.06 -27.21 -24.40
C PRO A 125 -8.32 -26.04 -25.06
N ASP A 126 -9.05 -25.03 -25.50
CA ASP A 126 -8.55 -23.85 -26.24
C ASP A 126 -8.33 -22.61 -25.34
N ASP A 127 -8.44 -22.75 -24.01
CA ASP A 127 -8.19 -21.63 -23.10
C ASP A 127 -6.70 -21.39 -22.97
N ASP A 128 -6.32 -20.13 -23.14
CA ASP A 128 -5.03 -19.57 -22.78
C ASP A 128 -5.08 -18.87 -21.41
N PHE A 129 -3.93 -18.41 -20.95
CA PHE A 129 -3.85 -17.67 -19.66
C PHE A 129 -4.67 -16.39 -19.67
N GLN A 130 -4.76 -15.71 -20.79
CA GLN A 130 -5.49 -14.45 -20.88
C GLN A 130 -6.99 -14.70 -20.66
N ARG A 131 -7.60 -15.56 -21.46
CA ARG A 131 -9.04 -15.85 -21.37
C ARG A 131 -9.42 -16.42 -20.00
N PHE A 132 -8.62 -17.34 -19.46
CA PHE A 132 -8.85 -17.92 -18.15
C PHE A 132 -8.80 -16.86 -17.05
N SER A 133 -7.75 -16.02 -17.02
CA SER A 133 -7.54 -15.02 -15.97
C SER A 133 -8.56 -13.89 -16.05
N GLU A 134 -8.88 -13.36 -17.23
CA GLU A 134 -9.90 -12.30 -17.40
C GLU A 134 -11.28 -12.77 -16.92
N LYS A 135 -11.66 -14.01 -17.25
CA LYS A 135 -12.93 -14.58 -16.78
C LYS A 135 -12.93 -14.81 -15.27
N MET A 136 -11.83 -15.28 -14.70
CA MET A 136 -11.65 -15.44 -13.25
C MET A 136 -11.72 -14.08 -12.53
N LEU A 137 -11.00 -13.06 -13.00
CA LEU A 137 -11.03 -11.71 -12.44
C LEU A 137 -12.43 -11.09 -12.52
N SER A 138 -13.15 -11.27 -13.63
CA SER A 138 -14.54 -10.84 -13.78
C SER A 138 -15.47 -11.53 -12.76
N ASN A 139 -15.23 -12.82 -12.47
CA ASN A 139 -15.99 -13.54 -11.46
C ASN A 139 -15.66 -13.06 -10.03
N PHE A 140 -14.37 -12.80 -9.71
CA PHE A 140 -13.98 -12.14 -8.47
C PHE A 140 -14.69 -10.80 -8.28
N ALA A 141 -14.77 -10.00 -9.35
CA ALA A 141 -15.43 -8.71 -9.31
C ALA A 141 -16.91 -8.81 -8.94
N LYS A 142 -17.61 -9.80 -9.47
CA LYS A 142 -19.04 -10.03 -9.16
C LYS A 142 -19.28 -10.49 -7.73
N GLU A 143 -18.39 -11.33 -7.19
CA GLU A 143 -18.57 -11.90 -5.84
C GLU A 143 -18.07 -10.97 -4.73
N PHE A 144 -17.04 -10.12 -4.99
CA PHE A 144 -16.34 -9.33 -3.95
C PHE A 144 -16.26 -7.84 -4.25
N ASN A 145 -17.04 -7.31 -5.19
CA ASN A 145 -17.02 -5.88 -5.55
C ASN A 145 -15.62 -5.38 -5.91
N ILE A 146 -14.85 -6.18 -6.65
CA ILE A 146 -13.55 -5.77 -7.16
C ILE A 146 -13.73 -4.71 -8.23
N VAL A 147 -13.00 -3.61 -8.14
CA VAL A 147 -13.06 -2.49 -9.07
C VAL A 147 -11.94 -2.49 -10.08
N GLN A 148 -10.85 -3.20 -9.81
CA GLN A 148 -9.76 -3.47 -10.73
C GLN A 148 -9.08 -4.77 -10.33
N GLY A 149 -8.73 -5.60 -11.30
CA GLY A 149 -7.99 -6.83 -11.09
C GLY A 149 -6.91 -7.02 -12.14
N LEU A 150 -5.74 -7.52 -11.73
CA LEU A 150 -4.62 -7.88 -12.60
C LEU A 150 -4.17 -9.30 -12.31
N PHE A 151 -3.75 -9.98 -13.36
CA PHE A 151 -3.19 -11.32 -13.27
C PHE A 151 -1.84 -11.36 -13.98
N PHE A 152 -0.82 -11.78 -13.25
CA PHE A 152 0.54 -11.93 -13.75
C PHE A 152 0.94 -13.40 -13.73
N ILE A 153 1.64 -13.84 -14.74
CA ILE A 153 2.22 -15.19 -14.83
C ILE A 153 3.75 -15.11 -14.95
N ARG A 154 4.43 -16.03 -14.30
CA ARG A 154 5.89 -16.16 -14.38
C ARG A 154 6.26 -16.76 -15.73
N ASN A 155 7.19 -16.12 -16.44
CA ASN A 155 7.73 -16.61 -17.71
C ASN A 155 9.02 -17.43 -17.48
N GLU A 156 9.62 -17.93 -18.56
CA GLU A 156 10.87 -18.69 -18.52
C GLU A 156 12.08 -17.87 -18.01
N GLN A 157 12.04 -16.53 -18.16
CA GLN A 157 13.07 -15.61 -17.68
C GLN A 157 12.86 -15.22 -16.18
N GLU A 158 11.93 -15.92 -15.52
CA GLU A 158 11.58 -15.70 -14.10
C GLU A 158 10.91 -14.34 -13.81
N GLU A 159 10.45 -13.64 -14.84
CA GLU A 159 9.70 -12.40 -14.73
C GLU A 159 8.20 -12.66 -14.71
N PHE A 160 7.49 -11.88 -13.91
CA PHE A 160 6.02 -11.86 -13.90
C PHE A 160 5.53 -10.84 -14.91
N SER A 161 4.86 -11.30 -15.95
CA SER A 161 4.22 -10.45 -16.97
C SER A 161 2.71 -10.54 -16.88
N MET A 162 2.03 -9.42 -17.10
CA MET A 162 0.56 -9.38 -17.09
C MET A 162 0.00 -10.23 -18.24
N LYS A 163 -0.98 -11.08 -17.92
CA LYS A 163 -1.69 -11.91 -18.90
C LYS A 163 -3.19 -11.73 -18.88
N GLY A 164 -3.74 -11.11 -17.83
CA GLY A 164 -5.15 -10.81 -17.78
C GLY A 164 -5.45 -9.62 -16.90
N GLN A 165 -6.55 -8.96 -17.20
CA GLN A 165 -6.97 -7.74 -16.52
C GLN A 165 -8.49 -7.67 -16.41
N TYR A 166 -8.96 -6.93 -15.40
CA TYR A 166 -10.34 -6.54 -15.23
C TYR A 166 -10.39 -5.07 -14.87
N ALA A 167 -11.11 -4.27 -15.66
CA ALA A 167 -11.32 -2.84 -15.46
C ALA A 167 -10.01 -2.02 -15.26
N TYR A 168 -8.95 -2.41 -15.95
CA TYR A 168 -7.71 -1.67 -16.01
C TYR A 168 -7.74 -0.70 -17.21
N TYR A 169 -7.64 0.60 -16.93
CA TYR A 169 -7.81 1.67 -17.92
C TYR A 169 -6.56 2.56 -18.01
N SER A 170 -5.38 1.97 -18.13
CA SER A 170 -4.18 2.74 -18.42
C SER A 170 -3.75 2.54 -19.86
N GLU A 171 -3.22 3.59 -20.51
CA GLU A 171 -2.59 3.50 -21.82
C GLU A 171 -1.29 2.68 -21.77
N GLU A 172 -0.61 2.70 -20.62
CA GLU A 172 0.60 1.92 -20.39
C GLU A 172 0.26 0.58 -19.73
N GLN A 173 0.82 -0.50 -20.27
CA GLN A 173 0.75 -1.82 -19.64
C GLN A 173 1.58 -1.83 -18.36
N PRO A 174 1.14 -2.55 -17.29
CA PRO A 174 1.94 -2.74 -16.10
C PRO A 174 3.29 -3.36 -16.46
N ARG A 175 4.37 -2.82 -15.88
CA ARG A 175 5.72 -3.34 -16.10
C ARG A 175 5.85 -4.74 -15.53
N SER A 176 6.60 -5.60 -16.23
CA SER A 176 7.03 -6.89 -15.67
C SER A 176 7.91 -6.65 -14.45
N PHE A 177 7.91 -7.61 -13.53
CA PHE A 177 8.70 -7.55 -12.29
C PHE A 177 9.24 -8.93 -11.95
N VAL A 178 10.26 -8.99 -11.11
CA VAL A 178 10.83 -10.23 -10.56
C VAL A 178 10.53 -10.38 -9.07
N GLU A 179 10.79 -11.54 -8.51
CA GLU A 179 10.67 -11.76 -7.07
C GLU A 179 11.52 -10.77 -6.28
N GLY A 180 10.91 -10.15 -5.27
CA GLY A 180 11.55 -9.17 -4.40
C GLY A 180 11.49 -7.73 -4.93
N ASP A 181 11.13 -7.53 -6.17
CA ASP A 181 10.90 -6.22 -6.79
C ASP A 181 9.43 -5.81 -6.61
N THR A 182 9.14 -4.55 -6.30
CA THR A 182 7.76 -4.05 -6.15
C THR A 182 6.96 -4.78 -5.06
N LEU A 183 5.73 -4.34 -4.78
CA LEU A 183 4.84 -5.03 -3.83
C LEU A 183 4.48 -6.45 -4.29
N PRO A 184 4.02 -6.66 -5.54
CA PRO A 184 3.71 -8.00 -6.01
C PRO A 184 4.93 -8.92 -6.07
N GLY A 185 6.12 -8.41 -6.37
CA GLY A 185 7.37 -9.18 -6.32
C GLY A 185 7.76 -9.60 -4.90
N GLN A 186 7.51 -8.75 -3.89
CA GLN A 186 7.68 -9.12 -2.49
C GLN A 186 6.71 -10.22 -2.06
N VAL A 187 5.45 -10.15 -2.51
CA VAL A 187 4.46 -11.21 -2.27
C VAL A 187 4.88 -12.51 -2.95
N ALA A 188 5.39 -12.44 -4.19
CA ALA A 188 5.92 -13.61 -4.90
C ALA A 188 7.04 -14.29 -4.11
N LYS A 189 7.96 -13.53 -3.54
CA LYS A 189 9.08 -14.02 -2.73
C LYS A 189 8.63 -14.61 -1.39
N ASN A 190 7.70 -13.93 -0.71
CA ASN A 190 7.26 -14.32 0.63
C ASN A 190 6.19 -15.42 0.60
N GLN A 191 5.54 -15.65 -0.53
CA GLN A 191 4.49 -16.66 -0.74
C GLN A 191 3.31 -16.52 0.23
N LYS A 192 3.02 -15.29 0.66
CA LYS A 192 1.92 -14.97 1.58
C LYS A 192 1.07 -13.85 0.99
N ILE A 193 -0.24 -13.97 1.19
CA ILE A 193 -1.17 -12.90 0.81
C ILE A 193 -0.80 -11.61 1.53
N LEU A 194 -0.83 -10.52 0.80
CA LEU A 194 -0.64 -9.19 1.34
C LEU A 194 -1.92 -8.38 1.16
N LYS A 195 -2.51 -7.94 2.27
CA LYS A 195 -3.57 -6.94 2.30
C LYS A 195 -2.94 -5.57 2.55
N VAL A 196 -3.14 -4.63 1.63
CA VAL A 196 -2.67 -3.24 1.73
C VAL A 196 -3.88 -2.35 1.98
N PRO A 197 -4.18 -1.98 3.22
CA PRO A 197 -5.14 -0.93 3.53
C PRO A 197 -4.50 0.43 3.23
N ASN A 198 -5.30 1.43 2.86
CA ASN A 198 -4.80 2.78 2.57
C ASN A 198 -3.72 2.76 1.47
N ILE A 199 -4.12 2.36 0.28
CA ILE A 199 -3.27 2.32 -0.92
C ILE A 199 -2.61 3.69 -1.12
N PRO A 200 -1.28 3.76 -1.35
CA PRO A 200 -0.59 5.02 -1.60
C PRO A 200 -1.23 5.78 -2.76
N GLU A 201 -1.32 7.10 -2.62
CA GLU A 201 -1.87 7.96 -3.66
C GLU A 201 -1.10 7.80 -4.98
N GLY A 202 -1.84 7.63 -6.07
CA GLY A 202 -1.24 7.41 -7.39
C GLY A 202 -0.80 5.97 -7.71
N TYR A 203 -0.86 5.03 -6.75
CA TYR A 203 -0.54 3.62 -7.03
C TYR A 203 -1.62 2.93 -7.89
N ILE A 204 -2.89 3.15 -7.54
CA ILE A 204 -4.04 2.73 -8.33
C ILE A 204 -5.01 3.90 -8.43
N THR A 205 -5.41 4.25 -9.64
CA THR A 205 -6.42 5.26 -9.92
C THR A 205 -7.55 4.65 -10.73
N ILE A 206 -8.76 4.65 -10.17
CA ILE A 206 -9.95 4.20 -10.87
C ILE A 206 -10.59 5.41 -11.55
N LEU A 207 -10.64 5.39 -12.87
CA LEU A 207 -11.29 6.42 -13.68
C LEU A 207 -12.79 6.13 -13.75
N SER A 208 -13.60 7.14 -13.48
CA SER A 208 -15.04 7.10 -13.69
C SER A 208 -15.50 8.34 -14.44
N GLY A 209 -16.68 8.31 -15.03
CA GLY A 209 -17.26 9.49 -15.66
C GLY A 209 -17.53 10.67 -14.71
N LEU A 210 -17.38 10.45 -13.40
CA LEU A 210 -17.55 11.46 -12.34
C LEU A 210 -16.23 11.92 -11.71
N GLY A 211 -15.09 11.41 -12.20
CA GLY A 211 -13.76 11.77 -11.70
C GLY A 211 -12.91 10.56 -11.34
N ASN A 212 -11.80 10.82 -10.64
CA ASN A 212 -10.83 9.83 -10.19
C ASN A 212 -11.10 9.43 -8.74
N SER A 213 -10.90 8.16 -8.44
CA SER A 213 -11.08 7.61 -7.10
C SER A 213 -10.01 6.56 -6.81
N SER A 214 -9.47 6.54 -5.58
CA SER A 214 -8.55 5.51 -5.13
C SER A 214 -9.32 4.40 -4.42
N PRO A 215 -9.03 3.12 -4.69
CA PRO A 215 -9.63 2.01 -3.96
C PRO A 215 -9.24 2.06 -2.48
N LYS A 216 -10.07 1.47 -1.61
CA LYS A 216 -9.82 1.42 -0.17
C LYS A 216 -8.78 0.37 0.21
N VAL A 217 -8.75 -0.74 -0.51
CA VAL A 217 -7.88 -1.87 -0.22
C VAL A 217 -7.37 -2.51 -1.50
N LEU A 218 -6.12 -2.96 -1.46
CA LEU A 218 -5.51 -3.84 -2.45
C LEU A 218 -5.14 -5.16 -1.75
N VAL A 219 -5.51 -6.29 -2.37
CA VAL A 219 -5.08 -7.62 -1.94
C VAL A 219 -4.24 -8.22 -3.05
N ILE A 220 -3.05 -8.71 -2.69
CA ILE A 220 -2.11 -9.36 -3.59
C ILE A 220 -1.98 -10.83 -3.18
N ILE A 221 -2.34 -11.73 -4.07
CA ILE A 221 -2.48 -13.16 -3.81
C ILE A 221 -1.43 -13.93 -4.62
N PRO A 222 -0.49 -14.63 -3.99
CA PRO A 222 0.45 -15.49 -4.68
C PRO A 222 -0.20 -16.84 -5.02
N ILE A 223 0.07 -17.35 -6.21
CA ILE A 223 -0.30 -18.69 -6.64
C ILE A 223 0.96 -19.54 -6.65
N VAL A 224 1.07 -20.41 -5.66
CA VAL A 224 2.28 -21.22 -5.41
C VAL A 224 2.09 -22.63 -5.94
N ILE A 225 3.02 -23.10 -6.76
CA ILE A 225 3.05 -24.46 -7.31
C ILE A 225 4.46 -25.05 -7.06
N LYS A 226 4.55 -26.17 -6.35
CA LYS A 226 5.82 -26.83 -6.01
C LYS A 226 6.83 -25.86 -5.38
N ASP A 227 6.43 -25.16 -4.30
CA ASP A 227 7.22 -24.21 -3.54
C ASP A 227 7.76 -23.01 -4.35
N LYS A 228 7.16 -22.73 -5.51
CA LYS A 228 7.53 -21.60 -6.36
C LYS A 228 6.28 -20.82 -6.74
N THR A 229 6.32 -19.50 -6.61
CA THR A 229 5.23 -18.65 -7.08
C THR A 229 5.22 -18.62 -8.60
N GLN A 230 4.13 -19.08 -9.20
CA GLN A 230 3.93 -19.13 -10.65
C GLN A 230 3.05 -18.02 -11.18
N ALA A 231 2.16 -17.50 -10.34
CA ALA A 231 1.32 -16.38 -10.72
C ALA A 231 1.05 -15.44 -9.52
N ILE A 232 0.64 -14.22 -9.84
CA ILE A 232 0.20 -13.21 -8.88
C ILE A 232 -1.16 -12.67 -9.32
N ILE A 233 -2.07 -12.54 -8.37
CA ILE A 233 -3.36 -11.87 -8.57
C ILE A 233 -3.38 -10.61 -7.72
N GLU A 234 -3.70 -9.46 -8.31
CA GLU A 234 -3.98 -8.21 -7.62
C GLU A 234 -5.47 -7.90 -7.71
N LEU A 235 -6.10 -7.61 -6.58
CA LEU A 235 -7.52 -7.28 -6.47
C LEU A 235 -7.69 -5.98 -5.69
N ALA A 236 -8.17 -4.94 -6.35
CA ALA A 236 -8.48 -3.66 -5.73
C ALA A 236 -9.99 -3.51 -5.49
N SER A 237 -10.39 -3.00 -4.33
CA SER A 237 -11.81 -2.83 -3.96
C SER A 237 -12.04 -1.55 -3.16
N PHE A 238 -13.26 -0.98 -3.27
CA PHE A 238 -13.74 0.07 -2.38
C PHE A 238 -14.26 -0.48 -1.04
N SER A 239 -14.52 -1.78 -0.97
CA SER A 239 -14.92 -2.47 0.26
C SER A 239 -13.70 -3.07 0.94
N ASP A 240 -13.68 -3.08 2.28
CA ASP A 240 -12.61 -3.75 3.02
C ASP A 240 -12.85 -5.27 3.06
N PHE A 241 -11.77 -6.03 3.23
CA PHE A 241 -11.76 -7.48 3.42
C PHE A 241 -11.33 -7.81 4.84
N ASP A 242 -12.17 -8.54 5.56
CA ASP A 242 -11.84 -9.07 6.88
C ASP A 242 -10.98 -10.35 6.79
N GLU A 243 -10.60 -10.87 7.94
CA GLU A 243 -9.79 -12.10 8.06
C GLU A 243 -10.44 -13.32 7.39
N THR A 244 -11.78 -13.38 7.38
CA THR A 244 -12.54 -14.48 6.76
C THR A 244 -12.40 -14.46 5.23
N HIS A 245 -12.37 -13.26 4.64
CA HIS A 245 -12.10 -13.10 3.21
C HIS A 245 -10.65 -13.45 2.86
N ILE A 246 -9.69 -13.02 3.68
CA ILE A 246 -8.28 -13.34 3.44
C ILE A 246 -8.05 -14.85 3.51
N GLN A 247 -8.62 -15.54 4.51
CA GLN A 247 -8.55 -16.99 4.60
C GLN A 247 -9.21 -17.68 3.39
N LEU A 248 -10.35 -17.17 2.93
CA LEU A 248 -10.98 -17.69 1.71
C LEU A 248 -10.07 -17.51 0.49
N PHE A 249 -9.38 -16.37 0.34
CA PHE A 249 -8.47 -16.13 -0.77
C PHE A 249 -7.25 -17.05 -0.71
N GLU A 250 -6.75 -17.40 0.49
CA GLU A 250 -5.70 -18.40 0.68
C GLU A 250 -6.19 -19.79 0.23
N ASP A 251 -7.38 -20.20 0.65
CA ASP A 251 -7.97 -21.48 0.24
C ASP A 251 -8.19 -21.52 -1.28
N LEU A 252 -8.70 -20.43 -1.88
CA LEU A 252 -8.90 -20.30 -3.32
C LEU A 252 -7.59 -20.32 -4.11
N SER A 253 -6.52 -19.73 -3.59
CA SER A 253 -5.21 -19.70 -4.26
C SER A 253 -4.68 -21.10 -4.53
N SER A 254 -4.90 -22.03 -3.59
CA SER A 254 -4.53 -23.44 -3.74
C SER A 254 -5.31 -24.14 -4.84
N ILE A 255 -6.62 -23.88 -4.96
CA ILE A 255 -7.47 -24.45 -6.00
C ILE A 255 -7.13 -23.83 -7.37
N ILE A 256 -6.83 -22.52 -7.42
CA ILE A 256 -6.38 -21.83 -8.64
C ILE A 256 -5.04 -22.39 -9.10
N ALA A 257 -4.13 -22.72 -8.17
CA ALA A 257 -2.83 -23.31 -8.49
C ALA A 257 -2.93 -24.61 -9.30
N GLU A 258 -3.90 -25.47 -8.98
CA GLU A 258 -4.15 -26.69 -9.74
C GLU A 258 -4.55 -26.40 -11.19
N ASN A 259 -5.42 -25.43 -11.40
CA ASN A 259 -5.88 -25.03 -12.74
C ASN A 259 -4.75 -24.40 -13.55
N ILE A 260 -3.95 -23.51 -12.94
CA ILE A 260 -2.79 -22.89 -13.58
C ILE A 260 -1.72 -23.93 -13.94
N ASN A 261 -1.45 -24.89 -13.05
CA ASN A 261 -0.52 -25.99 -13.33
C ASN A 261 -0.96 -26.82 -14.55
N ASN A 262 -2.26 -26.98 -14.74
CA ASN A 262 -2.82 -27.67 -15.92
C ASN A 262 -2.67 -26.83 -17.20
N LEU A 263 -2.80 -25.51 -17.11
CA LEU A 263 -2.56 -24.59 -18.23
C LEU A 263 -1.07 -24.56 -18.62
N ILE A 264 -0.16 -24.49 -17.65
CA ILE A 264 1.30 -24.52 -17.89
C ILE A 264 1.74 -25.78 -18.60
N LYS A 265 1.14 -26.93 -18.28
CA LYS A 265 1.48 -28.22 -18.95
C LYS A 265 0.97 -28.34 -20.39
N LYS A 266 0.03 -27.48 -20.78
CA LYS A 266 -0.56 -27.47 -22.13
C LYS A 266 0.10 -26.44 -23.04
N SER A 267 0.68 -25.34 -22.48
CA SER A 267 1.40 -24.30 -23.23
C SER A 267 2.83 -24.76 -23.53
#